data_7e23524fb5e89faef6d0c11e3eae5dd0
#
_entry.id   7e23524fb5e89faef6d0c11e3eae5dd0
#
_cell.length_a   1.000
_cell.length_b   1.000
_cell.length_c   1.000
_cell.angle_alpha   90.00
_cell.angle_beta   90.00
_cell.angle_gamma   90.00
#
_symmetry.space_group_name_H-M   'P 1'
#
loop_
_entity.id
_entity.type
_entity.pdbx_description
1 polymer ?
#
loop_
_entity_poly.entity_id
_entity_poly.type
_entity_poly.pdbx_seq_one_letter_code
_entity_poly.pdbx_strand_id
1 'polypeptide(L)'
;MIETERLILREWKISDIDDMVEGLNDFDTAKNLTVPFPYKTEHAESFINKHLKNDNNNYYFAIVLKSENKVIGGTSLEIKNDINKNKGGIWLNKKYHGKGFGTEVWIARAKFAFDTLNLIELENGYFEHNEISWKMQQKLGYRIVGKTINYCPALKKEVVEIVTILSKEAFYKAVQS
;
A
#
# COMPACT_ATOMS: atom_id res chain seq x y z
N MET A 1 -12.98 -8.46 -0.81
CA MET A 1 -13.40 -7.08 -1.12
C MET A 1 -13.62 -6.35 0.19
N ILE A 2 -13.09 -5.14 0.32
CA ILE A 2 -13.26 -4.27 1.50
C ILE A 2 -13.91 -2.99 1.00
N GLU A 3 -14.95 -2.54 1.68
CA GLU A 3 -15.67 -1.33 1.31
C GLU A 3 -15.55 -0.28 2.42
N THR A 4 -15.31 0.98 2.02
CA THR A 4 -15.25 2.14 2.90
C THR A 4 -16.31 3.17 2.48
N GLU A 5 -16.30 4.34 3.06
CA GLU A 5 -17.24 5.41 2.66
C GLU A 5 -17.09 5.79 1.18
N ARG A 6 -15.85 6.02 0.73
CA ARG A 6 -15.56 6.54 -0.61
C ARG A 6 -14.89 5.54 -1.55
N LEU A 7 -14.34 4.44 -1.01
CA LEU A 7 -13.47 3.53 -1.75
C LEU A 7 -13.99 2.09 -1.72
N ILE A 8 -13.57 1.31 -2.73
CA ILE A 8 -13.66 -0.14 -2.77
C ILE A 8 -12.25 -0.70 -2.97
N LEU A 9 -11.79 -1.56 -2.06
CA LEU A 9 -10.57 -2.34 -2.23
C LEU A 9 -10.97 -3.73 -2.72
N ARG A 10 -10.66 -4.03 -3.98
CA ARG A 10 -11.01 -5.29 -4.64
C ARG A 10 -9.83 -5.93 -5.34
N GLU A 11 -9.96 -7.18 -5.70
CA GLU A 11 -8.98 -7.84 -6.57
C GLU A 11 -8.79 -7.08 -7.88
N TRP A 12 -7.57 -7.18 -8.41
CA TRP A 12 -7.21 -6.56 -9.69
C TRP A 12 -7.97 -7.20 -10.85
N LYS A 13 -8.18 -6.43 -11.90
CA LYS A 13 -8.78 -6.86 -13.17
C LYS A 13 -7.87 -6.47 -14.33
N ILE A 14 -7.93 -7.19 -15.42
CA ILE A 14 -7.20 -6.84 -16.64
C ILE A 14 -7.54 -5.43 -17.12
N SER A 15 -8.79 -5.00 -16.94
CA SER A 15 -9.24 -3.64 -17.29
C SER A 15 -8.60 -2.52 -16.45
N ASP A 16 -7.85 -2.83 -15.40
CA ASP A 16 -7.22 -1.85 -14.53
C ASP A 16 -5.80 -1.45 -14.99
N ILE A 17 -5.30 -2.07 -16.07
CA ILE A 17 -3.94 -1.88 -16.58
C ILE A 17 -3.63 -0.40 -16.85
N ASP A 18 -4.50 0.29 -17.57
CA ASP A 18 -4.28 1.69 -17.95
C ASP A 18 -4.23 2.62 -16.72
N ASP A 19 -5.13 2.41 -15.76
CA ASP A 19 -5.15 3.18 -14.52
C ASP A 19 -3.88 2.92 -13.67
N MET A 20 -3.40 1.68 -13.62
CA MET A 20 -2.16 1.33 -12.95
C MET A 20 -0.96 2.01 -13.61
N VAL A 21 -0.87 1.96 -14.93
CA VAL A 21 0.21 2.63 -15.70
C VAL A 21 0.16 4.13 -15.46
N GLU A 22 -1.02 4.75 -15.56
CA GLU A 22 -1.18 6.18 -15.27
C GLU A 22 -0.65 6.57 -13.90
N GLY A 23 -0.98 5.79 -12.86
CA GLY A 23 -0.61 6.10 -11.49
C GLY A 23 0.87 5.86 -11.17
N LEU A 24 1.47 4.80 -11.72
CA LEU A 24 2.84 4.40 -11.42
C LEU A 24 3.88 5.01 -12.36
N ASN A 25 3.48 5.51 -13.54
CA ASN A 25 4.38 6.20 -14.46
C ASN A 25 4.54 7.70 -14.13
N ASP A 26 4.25 8.08 -12.91
CA ASP A 26 4.55 9.41 -12.34
C ASP A 26 5.81 9.32 -11.48
N PHE A 27 6.79 10.20 -11.71
CA PHE A 27 8.07 10.17 -11.01
C PHE A 27 7.91 10.41 -9.49
N ASP A 28 7.01 11.32 -9.10
CA ASP A 28 6.81 11.64 -7.68
C ASP A 28 6.16 10.47 -6.91
N THR A 29 5.39 9.64 -7.61
CA THR A 29 4.88 8.38 -7.07
C THR A 29 5.99 7.32 -7.06
N ALA A 30 6.63 7.08 -8.20
CA ALA A 30 7.60 5.99 -8.39
C ALA A 30 8.87 6.14 -7.54
N LYS A 31 9.34 7.38 -7.27
CA LYS A 31 10.52 7.63 -6.41
C LYS A 31 10.38 7.13 -4.97
N ASN A 32 9.17 6.80 -4.54
CA ASN A 32 8.85 6.27 -3.22
C ASN A 32 8.61 4.75 -3.21
N LEU A 33 8.82 4.08 -4.34
CA LEU A 33 8.49 2.68 -4.57
C LEU A 33 9.69 1.92 -5.17
N THR A 34 9.59 0.59 -5.14
CA THR A 34 10.55 -0.32 -5.79
C THR A 34 10.10 -0.79 -7.17
N VAL A 35 9.07 -0.20 -7.73
CA VAL A 35 8.52 -0.56 -9.04
C VAL A 35 9.45 -0.11 -10.19
N PRO A 36 9.42 -0.79 -11.35
CA PRO A 36 10.13 -0.33 -12.52
C PRO A 36 9.76 1.11 -12.90
N PHE A 37 10.73 1.86 -13.45
CA PHE A 37 10.49 3.21 -13.96
C PHE A 37 11.32 3.49 -15.22
N PRO A 38 10.75 3.98 -16.33
CA PRO A 38 9.33 4.27 -16.56
C PRO A 38 8.44 3.03 -16.38
N TYR A 39 7.23 3.23 -15.81
CA TYR A 39 6.28 2.13 -15.64
C TYR A 39 5.47 1.95 -16.94
N LYS A 40 5.48 0.72 -17.47
CA LYS A 40 4.92 0.39 -18.78
C LYS A 40 3.78 -0.60 -18.66
N THR A 41 3.00 -0.72 -19.75
CA THR A 41 1.88 -1.67 -19.88
C THR A 41 2.31 -3.10 -19.53
N GLU A 42 3.48 -3.55 -20.03
CA GLU A 42 3.99 -4.90 -19.78
C GLU A 42 4.23 -5.17 -18.28
N HIS A 43 4.61 -4.14 -17.53
CA HIS A 43 4.79 -4.25 -16.07
C HIS A 43 3.46 -4.44 -15.36
N ALA A 44 2.43 -3.66 -15.75
CA ALA A 44 1.08 -3.78 -15.23
C ALA A 44 0.44 -5.13 -15.57
N GLU A 45 0.55 -5.57 -16.82
CA GLU A 45 0.08 -6.88 -17.29
C GLU A 45 0.70 -8.02 -16.48
N SER A 46 2.02 -7.99 -16.33
CA SER A 46 2.75 -9.00 -15.55
C SER A 46 2.30 -9.04 -14.10
N PHE A 47 2.18 -7.87 -13.46
CA PHE A 47 1.74 -7.77 -12.09
C PHE A 47 0.29 -8.25 -11.91
N ILE A 48 -0.62 -7.74 -12.73
CA ILE A 48 -2.05 -8.07 -12.62
C ILE A 48 -2.29 -9.54 -12.89
N ASN A 49 -1.70 -10.12 -13.96
CA ASN A 49 -1.85 -11.54 -14.27
C ASN A 49 -1.36 -12.44 -13.11
N LYS A 50 -0.29 -12.04 -12.43
CA LYS A 50 0.24 -12.76 -11.26
C LYS A 50 -0.68 -12.67 -10.05
N HIS A 51 -1.42 -11.57 -9.91
CA HIS A 51 -2.18 -11.23 -8.70
C HIS A 51 -3.68 -11.04 -8.96
N LEU A 52 -4.23 -11.71 -9.98
CA LEU A 52 -5.67 -11.66 -10.31
C LEU A 52 -6.56 -12.15 -9.17
N LYS A 53 -6.05 -13.06 -8.35
CA LYS A 53 -6.76 -13.59 -7.18
C LYS A 53 -5.88 -13.51 -5.95
N ASN A 54 -6.46 -13.05 -4.87
CA ASN A 54 -5.85 -13.15 -3.57
C ASN A 54 -5.83 -14.62 -3.10
N ASP A 55 -4.83 -14.98 -2.34
CA ASP A 55 -4.75 -16.25 -1.61
C ASP A 55 -4.74 -16.00 -0.10
N ASN A 56 -4.65 -17.06 0.70
CA ASN A 56 -4.68 -16.93 2.17
C ASN A 56 -3.45 -16.22 2.77
N ASN A 57 -2.43 -15.96 1.97
CA ASN A 57 -1.17 -15.34 2.40
C ASN A 57 -0.86 -14.05 1.68
N ASN A 58 -1.50 -13.79 0.53
CA ASN A 58 -1.18 -12.65 -0.30
C ASN A 58 -2.46 -11.94 -0.74
N TYR A 59 -2.60 -10.71 -0.30
CA TYR A 59 -3.74 -9.86 -0.60
C TYR A 59 -3.25 -8.64 -1.38
N TYR A 60 -3.64 -8.54 -2.64
CA TYR A 60 -3.32 -7.42 -3.52
C TYR A 60 -4.63 -6.77 -3.98
N PHE A 61 -4.85 -5.53 -3.59
CA PHE A 61 -6.10 -4.84 -3.90
C PHE A 61 -5.85 -3.62 -4.78
N ALA A 62 -6.67 -3.48 -5.83
CA ALA A 62 -6.91 -2.22 -6.49
C ALA A 62 -7.76 -1.33 -5.59
N ILE A 63 -7.41 -0.07 -5.48
CA ILE A 63 -8.16 0.96 -4.75
C ILE A 63 -9.03 1.69 -5.76
N VAL A 64 -10.34 1.47 -5.70
CA VAL A 64 -11.31 2.07 -6.63
C VAL A 64 -12.04 3.21 -5.94
N LEU A 65 -12.04 4.39 -6.56
CA LEU A 65 -12.85 5.54 -6.13
C LEU A 65 -14.29 5.35 -6.63
N LYS A 66 -15.25 5.23 -5.71
CA LYS A 66 -16.66 4.94 -6.02
C LYS A 66 -17.29 5.97 -6.96
N SER A 67 -17.04 7.26 -6.73
CA SER A 67 -17.65 8.35 -7.50
C SER A 67 -17.22 8.40 -8.97
N GLU A 68 -16.07 7.84 -9.29
CA GLU A 68 -15.51 7.84 -10.65
C GLU A 68 -15.48 6.43 -11.27
N ASN A 69 -15.74 5.40 -10.45
CA ASN A 69 -15.52 3.97 -10.81
C ASN A 69 -14.12 3.73 -11.42
N LYS A 70 -13.11 4.43 -10.89
CA LYS A 70 -11.75 4.46 -11.39
C LYS A 70 -10.76 3.91 -10.37
N VAL A 71 -9.76 3.15 -10.82
CA VAL A 71 -8.65 2.74 -9.96
C VAL A 71 -7.73 3.94 -9.73
N ILE A 72 -7.55 4.29 -8.46
CA ILE A 72 -6.74 5.43 -8.04
C ILE A 72 -5.45 5.01 -7.32
N GLY A 73 -5.22 3.72 -7.15
CA GLY A 73 -4.05 3.21 -6.44
C GLY A 73 -4.08 1.71 -6.20
N GLY A 74 -3.15 1.25 -5.41
CA GLY A 74 -3.07 -0.15 -4.98
C GLY A 74 -2.55 -0.30 -3.56
N THR A 75 -2.95 -1.38 -2.91
CA THR A 75 -2.44 -1.78 -1.60
C THR A 75 -2.21 -3.27 -1.55
N SER A 76 -1.26 -3.69 -0.74
CA SER A 76 -0.95 -5.10 -0.53
C SER A 76 -0.81 -5.44 0.95
N LEU A 77 -1.01 -6.72 1.24
CA LEU A 77 -0.68 -7.34 2.51
C LEU A 77 -0.19 -8.75 2.22
N GLU A 78 1.07 -9.01 2.46
CA GLU A 78 1.72 -10.30 2.29
C GLU A 78 1.98 -10.90 3.68
N ILE A 79 1.40 -12.07 3.95
CA ILE A 79 1.60 -12.79 5.20
C ILE A 79 2.67 -13.84 4.95
N LYS A 80 3.86 -13.64 5.48
CA LYS A 80 4.92 -14.66 5.44
C LYS A 80 4.58 -15.78 6.42
N ASN A 81 5.21 -16.96 6.24
CA ASN A 81 4.97 -18.22 6.97
C ASN A 81 4.86 -18.12 8.51
N ASP A 82 5.05 -16.95 9.05
CA ASP A 82 4.81 -16.58 10.44
C ASP A 82 3.75 -15.46 10.43
N ILE A 83 2.61 -15.68 11.07
CA ILE A 83 1.52 -14.70 11.21
C ILE A 83 1.97 -13.35 11.80
N ASN A 84 3.16 -13.33 12.41
CA ASN A 84 3.80 -12.14 12.95
C ASN A 84 4.73 -11.45 11.93
N LYS A 85 4.92 -12.02 10.74
CA LYS A 85 5.76 -11.46 9.68
C LYS A 85 4.92 -11.19 8.44
N ASN A 86 4.31 -10.03 8.43
CA ASN A 86 3.57 -9.56 7.27
C ASN A 86 4.18 -8.25 6.76
N LYS A 87 4.15 -8.04 5.47
CA LYS A 87 4.62 -6.82 4.85
C LYS A 87 3.57 -6.32 3.86
N GLY A 88 3.44 -5.02 3.77
CA GLY A 88 2.53 -4.44 2.81
C GLY A 88 2.84 -2.98 2.53
N GLY A 89 2.16 -2.43 1.55
CA GLY A 89 2.34 -1.05 1.14
C GLY A 89 1.07 -0.47 0.53
N ILE A 90 1.11 0.82 0.29
CA ILE A 90 0.07 1.57 -0.40
C ILE A 90 0.74 2.53 -1.37
N TRP A 91 0.19 2.64 -2.55
CA TRP A 91 0.46 3.73 -3.47
C TRP A 91 -0.86 4.32 -3.97
N LEU A 92 -0.87 5.61 -4.22
CA LEU A 92 -1.98 6.33 -4.83
C LEU A 92 -1.46 7.19 -5.99
N ASN A 93 -2.24 7.28 -7.05
CA ASN A 93 -1.99 8.23 -8.11
C ASN A 93 -1.98 9.65 -7.54
N LYS A 94 -0.96 10.44 -7.89
CA LYS A 94 -0.70 11.78 -7.36
C LYS A 94 -1.92 12.73 -7.46
N LYS A 95 -2.76 12.56 -8.48
CA LYS A 95 -4.00 13.34 -8.66
C LYS A 95 -4.98 13.23 -7.49
N TYR A 96 -4.86 12.17 -6.70
CA TYR A 96 -5.74 11.85 -5.57
C TYR A 96 -5.10 12.09 -4.20
N HIS A 97 -3.87 12.61 -4.16
CA HIS A 97 -3.21 12.98 -2.91
C HIS A 97 -3.91 14.17 -2.23
N GLY A 98 -3.71 14.33 -0.93
CA GLY A 98 -4.25 15.44 -0.12
C GLY A 98 -5.76 15.40 0.14
N LYS A 99 -6.48 14.38 -0.33
CA LYS A 99 -7.95 14.23 -0.19
C LYS A 99 -8.37 13.25 0.90
N GLY A 100 -7.44 12.75 1.70
CA GLY A 100 -7.69 11.80 2.80
C GLY A 100 -7.84 10.34 2.37
N PHE A 101 -7.80 10.02 1.08
CA PHE A 101 -7.94 8.63 0.59
C PHE A 101 -6.87 7.70 1.14
N GLY A 102 -5.62 8.15 1.23
CA GLY A 102 -4.53 7.36 1.81
C GLY A 102 -4.84 6.91 3.24
N THR A 103 -5.28 7.83 4.10
CA THR A 103 -5.66 7.51 5.48
C THR A 103 -6.82 6.52 5.53
N GLU A 104 -7.83 6.69 4.67
CA GLU A 104 -8.99 5.79 4.57
C GLU A 104 -8.57 4.37 4.20
N VAL A 105 -7.65 4.22 3.23
CA VAL A 105 -7.10 2.92 2.83
C VAL A 105 -6.27 2.29 3.96
N TRP A 106 -5.41 3.07 4.63
CA TRP A 106 -4.60 2.59 5.74
C TRP A 106 -5.45 2.01 6.87
N ILE A 107 -6.52 2.73 7.25
CA ILE A 107 -7.46 2.29 8.28
C ILE A 107 -8.20 1.02 7.83
N ALA A 108 -8.71 0.99 6.60
CA ALA A 108 -9.42 -0.17 6.07
C ALA A 108 -8.55 -1.42 6.01
N ARG A 109 -7.29 -1.27 5.55
CA ARG A 109 -6.31 -2.36 5.51
C ARG A 109 -5.96 -2.87 6.91
N ALA A 110 -5.73 -1.97 7.87
CA ALA A 110 -5.42 -2.35 9.25
C ALA A 110 -6.59 -3.09 9.90
N LYS A 111 -7.82 -2.62 9.73
CA LYS A 111 -9.02 -3.33 10.21
C LYS A 111 -9.14 -4.73 9.59
N PHE A 112 -8.97 -4.84 8.28
CA PHE A 112 -8.98 -6.14 7.60
C PHE A 112 -7.94 -7.10 8.18
N ALA A 113 -6.72 -6.62 8.38
CA ALA A 113 -5.63 -7.41 8.94
C ALA A 113 -5.92 -7.85 10.39
N PHE A 114 -6.39 -6.94 11.24
CA PHE A 114 -6.59 -7.22 12.66
C PHE A 114 -7.90 -7.95 12.97
N ASP A 115 -8.99 -7.66 12.25
CA ASP A 115 -10.32 -8.17 12.59
C ASP A 115 -10.74 -9.35 11.73
N THR A 116 -10.28 -9.40 10.47
CA THR A 116 -10.62 -10.50 9.56
C THR A 116 -9.54 -11.58 9.54
N LEU A 117 -8.27 -11.17 9.47
CA LEU A 117 -7.15 -12.12 9.40
C LEU A 117 -6.56 -12.46 10.77
N ASN A 118 -7.04 -11.80 11.84
CA ASN A 118 -6.58 -11.99 13.22
C ASN A 118 -5.07 -11.79 13.42
N LEU A 119 -4.46 -10.92 12.60
CA LEU A 119 -3.06 -10.55 12.81
C LEU A 119 -2.93 -9.73 14.09
N ILE A 120 -1.79 -9.82 14.75
CA ILE A 120 -1.50 -9.06 15.96
C ILE A 120 -0.66 -7.82 15.70
N GLU A 121 0.08 -7.83 14.59
CA GLU A 121 1.00 -6.77 14.21
C GLU A 121 1.06 -6.62 12.69
N LEU A 122 1.33 -5.41 12.20
CA LEU A 122 1.57 -5.10 10.80
C LEU A 122 2.96 -4.50 10.62
N GLU A 123 3.78 -5.11 9.77
CA GLU A 123 5.02 -4.50 9.30
C GLU A 123 4.76 -3.64 8.07
N ASN A 124 5.41 -2.49 8.00
CA ASN A 124 5.42 -1.63 6.85
C ASN A 124 6.81 -0.98 6.68
N GLY A 125 7.00 -0.26 5.58
CA GLY A 125 8.20 0.51 5.34
C GLY A 125 7.89 1.79 4.57
N TYR A 126 8.84 2.72 4.62
CA TYR A 126 8.84 3.91 3.78
C TYR A 126 10.28 4.33 3.51
N PHE A 127 10.54 4.89 2.33
CA PHE A 127 11.86 5.45 2.04
C PHE A 127 12.12 6.68 2.89
N GLU A 128 13.32 6.81 3.46
CA GLU A 128 13.68 7.84 4.43
C GLU A 128 13.32 9.26 3.97
N HIS A 129 13.33 9.53 2.66
CA HIS A 129 12.92 10.82 2.09
C HIS A 129 11.39 11.01 1.99
N ASN A 130 10.57 9.99 2.25
CA ASN A 130 9.11 10.04 2.15
C ASN A 130 8.46 10.42 3.49
N GLU A 131 8.65 11.66 3.91
CA GLU A 131 8.10 12.19 5.16
C GLU A 131 6.57 12.13 5.24
N ILE A 132 5.88 12.20 4.10
CA ILE A 132 4.42 12.13 4.04
C ILE A 132 3.93 10.77 4.51
N SER A 133 4.58 9.69 4.04
CA SER A 133 4.28 8.33 4.49
C SER A 133 4.52 8.17 6.00
N TRP A 134 5.63 8.70 6.51
CA TRP A 134 5.91 8.65 7.94
C TRP A 134 4.87 9.39 8.79
N LYS A 135 4.51 10.61 8.42
CA LYS A 135 3.48 11.39 9.13
C LYS A 135 2.14 10.66 9.19
N MET A 136 1.77 9.96 8.12
CA MET A 136 0.54 9.17 8.08
C MET A 136 0.64 7.92 8.96
N GLN A 137 1.74 7.19 8.88
CA GLN A 137 1.98 6.00 9.70
C GLN A 137 2.01 6.35 11.20
N GLN A 138 2.69 7.43 11.56
CA GLN A 138 2.80 7.90 12.94
C GLN A 138 1.41 8.21 13.55
N LYS A 139 0.53 8.86 12.80
CA LYS A 139 -0.85 9.15 13.23
C LYS A 139 -1.67 7.89 13.52
N LEU A 140 -1.35 6.77 12.87
CA LEU A 140 -2.04 5.49 13.08
C LEU A 140 -1.41 4.64 14.18
N GLY A 141 -0.33 5.10 14.81
CA GLY A 141 0.32 4.40 15.91
C GLY A 141 1.51 3.52 15.51
N TYR A 142 2.00 3.62 14.26
CA TYR A 142 3.22 2.92 13.85
C TYR A 142 4.43 3.42 14.63
N ARG A 143 5.35 2.52 14.94
CA ARG A 143 6.66 2.83 15.52
C ARG A 143 7.79 2.32 14.64
N ILE A 144 8.90 3.02 14.63
CA ILE A 144 10.12 2.62 13.90
C ILE A 144 10.79 1.46 14.66
N VAL A 145 11.22 0.43 13.92
CA VAL A 145 11.90 -0.75 14.47
C VAL A 145 13.22 -1.05 13.81
N GLY A 146 13.53 -0.46 12.67
CA GLY A 146 14.78 -0.72 11.98
C GLY A 146 14.92 0.05 10.67
N LYS A 147 15.98 -0.29 9.96
CA LYS A 147 16.29 0.23 8.62
C LYS A 147 16.78 -0.91 7.74
N THR A 148 16.49 -0.82 6.45
CA THR A 148 17.05 -1.69 5.42
C THR A 148 17.41 -0.86 4.18
N ILE A 149 18.04 -1.47 3.21
CA ILE A 149 18.41 -0.79 1.95
C ILE A 149 17.66 -1.46 0.82
N ASN A 150 17.07 -0.65 -0.04
CA ASN A 150 16.37 -1.09 -1.24
C ASN A 150 16.80 -0.28 -2.45
N TYR A 151 16.81 -0.90 -3.62
CA TYR A 151 17.05 -0.18 -4.87
C TYR A 151 15.76 0.51 -5.32
N CYS A 152 15.85 1.81 -5.61
CA CYS A 152 14.75 2.58 -6.19
C CYS A 152 15.01 2.81 -7.69
N PRO A 153 14.27 2.14 -8.59
CA PRO A 153 14.49 2.25 -10.03
C PRO A 153 14.29 3.68 -10.57
N ALA A 154 13.32 4.42 -10.04
CA ALA A 154 13.08 5.81 -10.44
C ALA A 154 14.23 6.74 -10.10
N LEU A 155 14.89 6.53 -8.96
CA LEU A 155 16.06 7.30 -8.53
C LEU A 155 17.38 6.71 -9.03
N LYS A 156 17.36 5.50 -9.60
CA LYS A 156 18.54 4.76 -10.07
C LYS A 156 19.63 4.59 -9.01
N LYS A 157 19.23 4.40 -7.75
CA LYS A 157 20.15 4.24 -6.62
C LYS A 157 19.53 3.42 -5.49
N GLU A 158 20.39 2.95 -4.60
CA GLU A 158 19.97 2.43 -3.30
C GLU A 158 19.46 3.56 -2.41
N VAL A 159 18.41 3.27 -1.65
CA VAL A 159 17.78 4.16 -0.69
C VAL A 159 17.55 3.44 0.63
N VAL A 160 17.58 4.18 1.71
CA VAL A 160 17.26 3.65 3.04
C VAL A 160 15.73 3.54 3.16
N GLU A 161 15.26 2.35 3.49
CA GLU A 161 13.89 2.09 3.91
C GLU A 161 13.84 2.03 5.44
N ILE A 162 12.99 2.84 6.03
CA ILE A 162 12.68 2.80 7.46
C ILE A 162 11.62 1.73 7.67
N VAL A 163 11.90 0.74 8.53
CA VAL A 163 10.97 -0.34 8.85
C VAL A 163 10.14 0.05 10.06
N THR A 164 8.83 -0.12 9.96
CA THR A 164 7.87 0.24 10.99
C THR A 164 6.94 -0.92 11.32
N ILE A 165 6.41 -0.93 12.53
CA ILE A 165 5.38 -1.87 12.95
C ILE A 165 4.22 -1.16 13.63
N LEU A 166 3.03 -1.74 13.50
CA LEU A 166 1.78 -1.33 14.13
C LEU A 166 1.17 -2.50 14.85
N SER A 167 1.03 -2.43 16.16
CA SER A 167 0.27 -3.42 16.92
C SER A 167 -1.23 -3.12 16.84
N LYS A 168 -2.06 -4.17 16.98
CA LYS A 168 -3.52 -4.04 17.04
C LYS A 168 -3.95 -3.04 18.13
N GLU A 169 -3.34 -3.12 19.30
CA GLU A 169 -3.62 -2.20 20.42
C GLU A 169 -3.32 -0.74 20.08
N ALA A 170 -2.12 -0.46 19.53
CA ALA A 170 -1.72 0.90 19.15
C ALA A 170 -2.64 1.49 18.08
N PHE A 171 -3.07 0.68 17.10
CA PHE A 171 -4.00 1.09 16.07
C PHE A 171 -5.34 1.55 16.66
N TYR A 172 -5.98 0.71 17.48
CA TYR A 172 -7.29 1.06 18.04
C TYR A 172 -7.22 2.24 18.99
N LYS A 173 -6.13 2.39 19.74
CA LYS A 173 -5.91 3.60 20.55
C LYS A 173 -5.82 4.86 19.68
N ALA A 174 -5.13 4.80 18.55
CA ALA A 174 -4.93 5.94 17.66
C ALA A 174 -6.21 6.35 16.90
N VAL A 175 -7.07 5.40 16.50
CA VAL A 175 -8.29 5.71 15.73
C VAL A 175 -9.50 6.04 16.60
N GLN A 176 -9.43 5.86 17.92
CA GLN A 176 -10.46 6.24 18.90
C GLN A 176 -10.22 7.62 19.51
N SER A 177 -9.03 8.18 19.32
CA SER A 177 -8.65 9.51 19.77
C SER A 177 -8.91 10.58 18.69
#